data_3e53187959ec7f40910dabf15c298923
#
_entry.id   3e53187959ec7f40910dabf15c298923
#
_cell.length_a   1.000
_cell.length_b   1.000
_cell.length_c   1.000
_cell.angle_alpha   90.00
_cell.angle_beta   90.00
_cell.angle_gamma   90.00
#
_symmetry.space_group_name_H-M   'P 1'
#
loop_
_entity.id
_entity.type
_entity.pdbx_description
1 polymer ?
#
loop_
_entity_poly.entity_id
_entity_poly.type
_entity_poly.pdbx_seq_one_letter_code
_entity_poly.pdbx_strand_id
1 'polypeptide(L)'
;DVDMVLYYARMEKVYKDYMIEETDLGKAASEILIKNKYYLISNGVRGEVECPDLAYTDKKWILFILNQLMLNSVKYKSENPKVHPYIHIYTEKYGHGVRLIVEDNGTGIREEEMSRIFEKGFTGDRGSYMSRSTGMGLYLVKEMAMDLAIDLQITSQLSCGTTIILMFPKVQYPVRRFDDATADSYANTKEK
;
A
#
# COMPACT_ATOMS: atom_id res chain seq x y z
N ASP A 1 12.19 4.42 13.54
CA ASP A 1 11.72 5.30 12.48
C ASP A 1 10.66 6.23 13.06
N VAL A 2 11.07 7.49 13.34
CA VAL A 2 10.22 8.49 14.03
C VAL A 2 8.92 8.73 13.22
N ASP A 3 9.00 8.69 11.89
CA ASP A 3 7.85 8.88 11.01
C ASP A 3 6.81 7.78 11.16
N MET A 4 7.23 6.54 11.40
CA MET A 4 6.36 5.39 11.61
C MET A 4 5.61 5.49 12.94
N VAL A 5 6.29 5.91 14.02
CA VAL A 5 5.68 6.11 15.36
C VAL A 5 4.70 7.28 15.32
N LEU A 6 5.06 8.39 14.68
CA LEU A 6 4.18 9.55 14.50
C LEU A 6 2.96 9.20 13.63
N TYR A 7 3.16 8.37 12.62
CA TYR A 7 2.08 7.89 11.76
C TYR A 7 1.10 7.01 12.54
N TYR A 8 1.63 6.08 13.34
CA TYR A 8 0.84 5.22 14.21
C TYR A 8 0.04 6.02 15.26
N ALA A 9 0.70 6.99 15.93
CA ALA A 9 0.05 7.87 16.88
C ALA A 9 -1.07 8.72 16.26
N ARG A 10 -0.94 9.09 14.99
CA ARG A 10 -1.98 9.78 14.22
C ARG A 10 -3.14 8.83 13.86
N MET A 11 -2.87 7.57 13.58
CA MET A 11 -3.92 6.59 13.27
C MET A 11 -4.79 6.23 14.47
N GLU A 12 -4.26 6.24 15.69
CA GLU A 12 -5.03 5.95 16.91
C GLU A 12 -5.94 7.13 17.35
N LYS A 13 -5.65 8.35 16.93
CA LYS A 13 -6.28 9.58 17.50
C LYS A 13 -7.14 10.39 16.54
N VAL A 14 -7.16 10.11 15.24
CA VAL A 14 -7.83 10.97 14.27
C VAL A 14 -8.89 10.18 13.52
N TYR A 15 -10.10 10.72 13.46
CA TYR A 15 -11.08 10.38 12.43
C TYR A 15 -10.35 10.43 11.08
N LYS A 16 -10.25 9.27 10.43
CA LYS A 16 -9.53 9.13 9.17
C LYS A 16 -10.39 9.76 8.08
N ASP A 17 -10.15 11.02 7.79
CA ASP A 17 -10.74 11.68 6.63
C ASP A 17 -10.04 11.17 5.38
N TYR A 18 -10.61 10.13 4.76
CA TYR A 18 -10.15 9.64 3.47
C TYR A 18 -10.73 10.51 2.36
N MET A 19 -9.86 11.01 1.48
CA MET A 19 -10.23 11.69 0.25
C MET A 19 -10.18 10.71 -0.92
N ILE A 20 -11.32 10.07 -1.20
CA ILE A 20 -11.41 9.13 -2.32
C ILE A 20 -11.56 9.92 -3.62
N GLU A 21 -10.59 9.79 -4.50
CA GLU A 21 -10.55 10.44 -5.81
C GLU A 21 -10.02 9.49 -6.88
N GLU A 22 -10.22 9.83 -8.16
CA GLU A 22 -9.59 9.12 -9.24
C GLU A 22 -8.08 9.32 -9.16
N THR A 23 -7.36 8.24 -8.93
CA THR A 23 -5.92 8.24 -8.65
C THR A 23 -5.18 7.53 -9.77
N ASP A 24 -4.19 8.20 -10.36
CA ASP A 24 -3.24 7.64 -11.32
C ASP A 24 -2.21 6.78 -10.58
N LEU A 25 -2.36 5.45 -10.68
CA LEU A 25 -1.52 4.49 -9.98
C LEU A 25 -0.07 4.52 -10.50
N GLY A 26 0.13 4.81 -11.78
CA GLY A 26 1.45 4.95 -12.39
C GLY A 26 2.22 6.15 -11.86
N LYS A 27 1.55 7.29 -11.71
CA LYS A 27 2.16 8.48 -11.08
C LYS A 27 2.50 8.22 -9.61
N ALA A 28 1.60 7.57 -8.86
CA ALA A 28 1.86 7.23 -7.47
C ALA A 28 3.05 6.28 -7.31
N ALA A 29 3.13 5.21 -8.10
CA ALA A 29 4.24 4.27 -8.08
C ALA A 29 5.56 4.93 -8.48
N SER A 30 5.55 5.73 -9.55
CA SER A 30 6.75 6.45 -10.01
C SER A 30 7.24 7.46 -8.97
N GLU A 31 6.33 8.17 -8.29
CA GLU A 31 6.66 9.11 -7.22
C GLU A 31 7.42 8.43 -6.08
N ILE A 32 7.00 7.22 -5.68
CA ILE A 32 7.66 6.44 -4.63
C ILE A 32 9.07 5.98 -5.06
N LEU A 33 9.24 5.48 -6.28
CA LEU A 33 10.55 5.07 -6.77
C LEU A 33 11.51 6.26 -6.90
N ILE A 34 11.03 7.41 -7.39
CA ILE A 34 11.83 8.63 -7.51
C ILE A 34 12.24 9.13 -6.12
N LYS A 35 11.31 9.22 -5.17
CA LYS A 35 11.56 9.63 -3.79
C LYS A 35 12.64 8.79 -3.13
N ASN A 36 12.68 7.49 -3.41
CA ASN A 36 13.60 6.54 -2.81
C ASN A 36 14.77 6.15 -3.74
N LYS A 37 15.01 6.91 -4.81
CA LYS A 37 16.01 6.61 -5.84
C LYS A 37 17.40 6.27 -5.26
N TYR A 38 17.91 7.10 -4.36
CA TYR A 38 19.22 6.86 -3.77
C TYR A 38 19.27 5.61 -2.89
N TYR A 39 18.18 5.32 -2.19
CA TYR A 39 18.06 4.10 -1.38
C TYR A 39 18.05 2.85 -2.25
N LEU A 40 17.31 2.85 -3.36
CA LEU A 40 17.30 1.76 -4.33
C LEU A 40 18.69 1.55 -4.94
N ILE A 41 19.35 2.61 -5.43
CA ILE A 41 20.68 2.55 -6.04
C ILE A 41 21.71 2.02 -5.04
N SER A 42 21.75 2.55 -3.81
CA SER A 42 22.72 2.12 -2.79
C SER A 42 22.55 0.67 -2.36
N ASN A 43 21.36 0.10 -2.55
CA ASN A 43 21.06 -1.30 -2.29
C ASN A 43 21.15 -2.19 -3.54
N GLY A 44 21.46 -1.64 -4.71
CA GLY A 44 21.53 -2.37 -5.97
C GLY A 44 20.20 -2.95 -6.43
N VAL A 45 19.09 -2.31 -6.08
CA VAL A 45 17.73 -2.76 -6.44
C VAL A 45 17.21 -1.95 -7.63
N ARG A 46 16.78 -2.64 -8.68
CA ARG A 46 16.14 -2.03 -9.86
C ARG A 46 14.65 -1.87 -9.61
N GLY A 47 14.11 -0.69 -9.87
CA GLY A 47 12.67 -0.41 -9.81
C GLY A 47 12.08 -0.24 -11.20
N GLU A 48 10.94 -0.88 -11.47
CA GLU A 48 10.17 -0.77 -12.71
C GLU A 48 8.70 -0.47 -12.42
N VAL A 49 8.06 0.37 -13.26
CA VAL A 49 6.65 0.74 -13.14
C VAL A 49 5.96 0.56 -14.49
N GLU A 50 4.90 -0.24 -14.51
CA GLU A 50 4.02 -0.49 -15.65
C GLU A 50 2.54 -0.39 -15.23
N CYS A 51 2.11 0.82 -14.84
CA CYS A 51 0.80 1.08 -14.28
C CYS A 51 -0.01 2.05 -15.15
N PRO A 52 -0.65 1.61 -16.23
CA PRO A 52 -1.46 2.48 -17.07
C PRO A 52 -2.85 2.78 -16.49
N ASP A 53 -3.25 2.13 -15.41
CA ASP A 53 -4.62 2.17 -14.91
C ASP A 53 -4.81 3.19 -13.80
N LEU A 54 -6.08 3.63 -13.65
CA LEU A 54 -6.56 4.52 -12.60
C LEU A 54 -7.40 3.70 -11.60
N ALA A 55 -7.43 4.15 -10.35
CA ALA A 55 -8.34 3.60 -9.34
C ALA A 55 -8.95 4.72 -8.50
N TYR A 56 -10.17 4.50 -7.98
CA TYR A 56 -10.77 5.40 -6.99
C TYR A 56 -10.27 5.03 -5.61
N THR A 57 -9.41 5.88 -5.05
CA THR A 57 -8.78 5.65 -3.75
C THR A 57 -8.20 6.94 -3.20
N ASP A 58 -7.62 6.92 -2.01
CA ASP A 58 -6.92 8.05 -1.43
C ASP A 58 -5.44 8.01 -1.83
N LYS A 59 -5.01 8.98 -2.64
CA LYS A 59 -3.63 9.07 -3.14
C LYS A 59 -2.59 9.06 -2.01
N LYS A 60 -2.82 9.80 -0.93
CA LYS A 60 -1.88 9.92 0.19
C LYS A 60 -1.62 8.55 0.84
N TRP A 61 -2.68 7.77 1.02
CA TRP A 61 -2.58 6.45 1.65
C TRP A 61 -2.00 5.41 0.70
N ILE A 62 -2.28 5.50 -0.60
CA ILE A 62 -1.63 4.63 -1.60
C ILE A 62 -0.13 4.91 -1.65
N LEU A 63 0.31 6.16 -1.61
CA LEU A 63 1.73 6.50 -1.51
C LEU A 63 2.38 5.88 -0.26
N PHE A 64 1.70 5.93 0.88
CA PHE A 64 2.20 5.28 2.09
C PHE A 64 2.32 3.76 1.93
N ILE A 65 1.27 3.09 1.43
CA ILE A 65 1.26 1.64 1.19
C ILE A 65 2.41 1.26 0.26
N LEU A 66 2.54 1.90 -0.90
CA LEU A 66 3.60 1.64 -1.87
C LEU A 66 4.99 1.85 -1.27
N ASN A 67 5.17 2.90 -0.45
CA ASN A 67 6.43 3.15 0.22
C ASN A 67 6.79 2.03 1.20
N GLN A 68 5.84 1.53 2.00
CA GLN A 68 6.08 0.41 2.91
C GLN A 68 6.42 -0.88 2.17
N LEU A 69 5.73 -1.18 1.09
CA LEU A 69 6.00 -2.36 0.27
C LEU A 69 7.38 -2.28 -0.39
N MET A 70 7.74 -1.13 -0.97
CA MET A 70 9.06 -0.89 -1.55
C MET A 70 10.18 -1.03 -0.50
N LEU A 71 10.02 -0.44 0.68
CA LEU A 71 11.00 -0.57 1.77
C LEU A 71 11.18 -2.03 2.21
N ASN A 72 10.10 -2.81 2.27
CA ASN A 72 10.17 -4.23 2.57
C ASN A 72 10.93 -5.00 1.48
N SER A 73 10.64 -4.76 0.20
CA SER A 73 11.33 -5.42 -0.91
C SER A 73 12.84 -5.14 -0.91
N VAL A 74 13.25 -3.91 -0.61
CA VAL A 74 14.68 -3.58 -0.48
C VAL A 74 15.30 -4.27 0.74
N LYS A 75 14.60 -4.28 1.87
CA LYS A 75 15.09 -4.87 3.12
C LYS A 75 15.28 -6.37 3.01
N TYR A 76 14.36 -7.06 2.35
CA TYR A 76 14.37 -8.52 2.18
C TYR A 76 14.86 -8.97 0.81
N LYS A 77 15.65 -8.12 0.14
CA LYS A 77 16.30 -8.50 -1.13
C LYS A 77 17.16 -9.75 -0.96
N SER A 78 17.35 -10.48 -2.05
CA SER A 78 18.23 -11.65 -2.06
C SER A 78 19.68 -11.25 -1.75
N GLU A 79 20.34 -11.99 -0.88
CA GLU A 79 21.78 -11.86 -0.61
C GLU A 79 22.65 -12.67 -1.57
N ASN A 80 22.02 -13.48 -2.44
CA ASN A 80 22.73 -14.26 -3.46
C ASN A 80 23.33 -13.31 -4.52
N PRO A 81 24.64 -13.27 -4.69
CA PRO A 81 25.30 -12.36 -5.64
C PRO A 81 24.97 -12.62 -7.12
N LYS A 82 24.37 -13.78 -7.42
CA LYS A 82 23.89 -14.12 -8.77
C LYS A 82 22.49 -13.58 -9.07
N VAL A 83 21.77 -13.09 -8.04
CA VAL A 83 20.45 -12.51 -8.19
C VAL A 83 20.59 -10.99 -8.34
N HIS A 84 20.01 -10.43 -9.39
CA HIS A 84 19.88 -8.99 -9.56
C HIS A 84 18.55 -8.56 -8.94
N PRO A 85 18.55 -7.90 -7.75
CA PRO A 85 17.32 -7.55 -7.06
C PRO A 85 16.49 -6.56 -7.87
N TYR A 86 15.17 -6.80 -7.93
CA TYR A 86 14.24 -5.88 -8.57
C TYR A 86 12.94 -5.73 -7.76
N ILE A 87 12.26 -4.63 -8.02
CA ILE A 87 10.88 -4.37 -7.65
C ILE A 87 10.15 -3.98 -8.91
N HIS A 88 9.09 -4.72 -9.24
CA HIS A 88 8.21 -4.43 -10.36
C HIS A 88 6.82 -4.05 -9.83
N ILE A 89 6.36 -2.86 -10.18
CA ILE A 89 5.04 -2.35 -9.80
C ILE A 89 4.24 -2.21 -11.09
N TYR A 90 3.14 -2.96 -11.20
CA TYR A 90 2.33 -2.95 -12.41
C TYR A 90 0.84 -3.09 -12.10
N THR A 91 0.00 -2.75 -13.07
CA THR A 91 -1.45 -2.87 -12.96
C THR A 91 -2.01 -3.83 -13.98
N GLU A 92 -3.11 -4.47 -13.59
CA GLU A 92 -3.92 -5.33 -14.46
C GLU A 92 -5.40 -5.04 -14.27
N LYS A 93 -6.16 -5.06 -15.34
CA LYS A 93 -7.63 -5.05 -15.24
C LYS A 93 -8.11 -6.43 -14.82
N TYR A 94 -8.97 -6.47 -13.80
CA TYR A 94 -9.55 -7.70 -13.31
C TYR A 94 -11.06 -7.54 -13.09
N GLY A 95 -11.86 -8.24 -13.90
CA GLY A 95 -13.30 -8.07 -13.86
C GLY A 95 -13.70 -6.60 -14.09
N HIS A 96 -14.36 -6.02 -13.09
CA HIS A 96 -14.76 -4.61 -13.10
C HIS A 96 -13.82 -3.68 -12.31
N GLY A 97 -12.69 -4.19 -11.84
CA GLY A 97 -11.73 -3.46 -11.04
C GLY A 97 -10.32 -3.46 -11.62
N VAL A 98 -9.38 -2.97 -10.83
CA VAL A 98 -7.96 -2.90 -11.13
C VAL A 98 -7.18 -3.61 -10.02
N ARG A 99 -6.16 -4.37 -10.40
CA ARG A 99 -5.14 -4.88 -9.49
C ARG A 99 -3.89 -4.03 -9.62
N LEU A 100 -3.34 -3.61 -8.49
CA LEU A 100 -1.99 -3.06 -8.40
C LEU A 100 -1.11 -4.13 -7.77
N ILE A 101 -0.10 -4.56 -8.48
CA ILE A 101 0.78 -5.64 -8.10
C ILE A 101 2.16 -5.08 -7.80
N VAL A 102 2.72 -5.46 -6.65
CA VAL A 102 4.10 -5.18 -6.26
C VAL A 102 4.81 -6.50 -6.12
N GLU A 103 5.75 -6.75 -7.01
CA GLU A 103 6.51 -7.98 -7.09
C GLU A 103 7.99 -7.72 -6.84
N ASP A 104 8.64 -8.59 -6.07
CA ASP A 104 10.09 -8.62 -5.89
C ASP A 104 10.64 -10.05 -6.01
N ASN A 105 11.93 -10.16 -6.29
CA ASN A 105 12.67 -11.41 -6.31
C ASN A 105 13.57 -11.57 -5.07
N GLY A 106 13.09 -11.12 -3.94
CA GLY A 106 13.80 -11.18 -2.67
C GLY A 106 13.88 -12.58 -2.05
N THR A 107 14.12 -12.61 -0.76
CA THR A 107 14.29 -13.87 -0.01
C THR A 107 13.01 -14.68 0.13
N GLY A 108 11.85 -14.08 -0.17
CA GLY A 108 10.55 -14.68 0.09
C GLY A 108 10.26 -14.84 1.58
N ILE A 109 9.10 -15.42 1.87
CA ILE A 109 8.56 -15.62 3.22
C ILE A 109 8.35 -17.13 3.42
N ARG A 110 8.67 -17.63 4.61
CA ARG A 110 8.42 -19.03 4.97
C ARG A 110 6.92 -19.28 5.12
N GLU A 111 6.47 -20.46 4.75
CA GLU A 111 5.06 -20.83 4.79
C GLU A 111 4.48 -20.70 6.22
N GLU A 112 5.24 -21.11 7.22
CA GLU A 112 4.85 -21.00 8.63
C GLU A 112 4.72 -19.56 9.14
N GLU A 113 5.36 -18.58 8.47
CA GLU A 113 5.27 -17.16 8.81
C GLU A 113 4.13 -16.45 8.09
N MET A 114 3.63 -16.99 6.97
CA MET A 114 2.63 -16.35 6.11
C MET A 114 1.35 -15.93 6.84
N SER A 115 0.88 -16.69 7.82
CA SER A 115 -0.29 -16.35 8.61
C SER A 115 -0.08 -15.16 9.55
N ARG A 116 1.16 -14.84 9.86
CA ARG A 116 1.55 -13.86 10.90
C ARG A 116 2.15 -12.57 10.38
N ILE A 117 2.49 -12.48 9.10
CA ILE A 117 3.19 -11.32 8.52
C ILE A 117 2.45 -9.98 8.68
N PHE A 118 1.13 -10.04 8.88
CA PHE A 118 0.30 -8.86 9.12
C PHE A 118 -0.01 -8.62 10.60
N GLU A 119 0.54 -9.44 11.51
CA GLU A 119 0.40 -9.21 12.96
C GLU A 119 1.20 -7.98 13.38
N LYS A 120 0.63 -7.21 14.31
CA LYS A 120 1.29 -6.05 14.90
C LYS A 120 2.60 -6.45 15.60
N GLY A 121 3.71 -5.87 15.17
CA GLY A 121 5.02 -6.13 15.77
C GLY A 121 5.71 -7.41 15.31
N PHE A 122 5.13 -8.16 14.36
CA PHE A 122 5.77 -9.35 13.83
C PHE A 122 6.94 -8.99 12.90
N THR A 123 8.11 -9.57 13.15
CA THR A 123 9.34 -9.27 12.38
C THR A 123 9.92 -10.47 11.66
N GLY A 124 9.40 -11.68 11.87
CA GLY A 124 9.98 -12.92 11.41
C GLY A 124 11.37 -13.19 12.01
N ASP A 125 11.92 -14.37 11.80
CA ASP A 125 13.24 -14.75 12.36
C ASP A 125 14.38 -13.88 11.80
N ARG A 126 14.31 -13.50 10.52
CA ARG A 126 15.33 -12.63 9.90
C ARG A 126 15.21 -11.18 10.34
N GLY A 127 14.01 -10.70 10.63
CA GLY A 127 13.78 -9.34 11.10
C GLY A 127 14.35 -9.08 12.50
N SER A 128 14.47 -10.10 13.34
CA SER A 128 15.04 -9.98 14.68
C SER A 128 16.56 -9.76 14.67
N TYR A 129 17.26 -10.22 13.65
CA TYR A 129 18.71 -10.00 13.47
C TYR A 129 19.03 -8.68 12.74
N MET A 130 18.10 -8.16 11.94
CA MET A 130 18.24 -6.85 11.29
C MET A 130 17.77 -5.77 12.28
N SER A 131 18.70 -5.21 13.05
CA SER A 131 18.45 -4.15 14.01
C SER A 131 17.63 -3.01 13.38
N ARG A 132 16.38 -2.81 13.84
CA ARG A 132 15.41 -1.73 13.55
C ARG A 132 14.14 -2.12 12.79
N SER A 133 13.74 -3.38 12.74
CA SER A 133 12.38 -3.73 12.30
C SER A 133 11.38 -3.50 13.42
N THR A 134 10.41 -2.64 13.20
CA THR A 134 9.32 -2.42 14.18
C THR A 134 8.20 -3.45 14.06
N GLY A 135 8.16 -4.23 12.96
CA GLY A 135 7.05 -5.14 12.65
C GLY A 135 5.72 -4.43 12.38
N MET A 136 5.76 -3.11 12.14
CA MET A 136 4.55 -2.30 11.98
C MET A 136 4.17 -2.07 10.51
N GLY A 137 5.11 -2.23 9.56
CA GLY A 137 4.90 -1.84 8.17
C GLY A 137 3.75 -2.57 7.50
N LEU A 138 3.78 -3.91 7.45
CA LEU A 138 2.72 -4.71 6.83
C LEU A 138 1.41 -4.69 7.64
N TYR A 139 1.48 -4.60 8.96
CA TYR A 139 0.31 -4.38 9.79
C TYR A 139 -0.45 -3.12 9.37
N LEU A 140 0.26 -1.98 9.24
CA LEU A 140 -0.35 -0.72 8.80
C LEU A 140 -0.87 -0.78 7.36
N VAL A 141 -0.15 -1.45 6.46
CA VAL A 141 -0.62 -1.69 5.08
C VAL A 141 -1.97 -2.41 5.09
N LYS A 142 -2.11 -3.47 5.90
CA LYS A 142 -3.37 -4.20 6.02
C LYS A 142 -4.50 -3.33 6.57
N GLU A 143 -4.26 -2.60 7.66
CA GLU A 143 -5.25 -1.69 8.25
C GLU A 143 -5.73 -0.64 7.25
N MET A 144 -4.80 -0.01 6.51
CA MET A 144 -5.13 0.98 5.50
C MET A 144 -5.87 0.39 4.30
N ALA A 145 -5.48 -0.79 3.84
CA ALA A 145 -6.17 -1.48 2.77
C ALA A 145 -7.63 -1.78 3.16
N MET A 146 -7.87 -2.26 4.39
CA MET A 146 -9.21 -2.50 4.92
C MET A 146 -10.04 -1.20 4.97
N ASP A 147 -9.48 -0.11 5.47
CA ASP A 147 -10.16 1.18 5.55
C ASP A 147 -10.53 1.74 4.17
N LEU A 148 -9.70 1.50 3.17
CA LEU A 148 -9.91 1.92 1.78
C LEU A 148 -10.73 0.93 0.94
N ALA A 149 -11.27 -0.14 1.56
CA ALA A 149 -11.97 -1.23 0.89
C ALA A 149 -11.13 -1.90 -0.23
N ILE A 150 -9.82 -1.95 -0.04
CA ILE A 150 -8.87 -2.63 -0.92
C ILE A 150 -8.71 -4.07 -0.41
N ASP A 151 -8.95 -5.07 -1.26
CA ASP A 151 -8.62 -6.45 -0.94
C ASP A 151 -7.12 -6.68 -1.15
N LEU A 152 -6.47 -7.18 -0.09
CA LEU A 152 -5.02 -7.40 -0.04
C LEU A 152 -4.72 -8.89 -0.10
N GLN A 153 -3.98 -9.30 -1.12
CA GLN A 153 -3.49 -10.68 -1.26
C GLN A 153 -1.96 -10.69 -1.31
N ILE A 154 -1.39 -11.76 -0.82
CA ILE A 154 0.05 -11.98 -0.85
C ILE A 154 0.35 -13.42 -1.25
N THR A 155 1.30 -13.57 -2.13
CA THR A 155 1.92 -14.84 -2.46
C THR A 155 3.42 -14.72 -2.31
N SER A 156 4.05 -15.72 -1.72
CA SER A 156 5.49 -15.72 -1.53
C SER A 156 6.00 -17.15 -1.48
N GLN A 157 7.20 -17.33 -1.97
CA GLN A 157 7.93 -18.58 -1.89
C GLN A 157 9.36 -18.30 -1.48
N LEU A 158 9.86 -19.08 -0.53
CA LEU A 158 11.22 -18.93 -0.02
C LEU A 158 12.23 -18.97 -1.18
N SER A 159 13.15 -18.01 -1.20
CA SER A 159 14.18 -17.80 -2.24
C SER A 159 13.66 -17.45 -3.65
N CYS A 160 12.37 -17.23 -3.81
CA CYS A 160 11.78 -16.83 -5.10
C CYS A 160 11.27 -15.39 -5.10
N GLY A 161 10.94 -14.83 -3.93
CA GLY A 161 10.44 -13.47 -3.78
C GLY A 161 9.02 -13.41 -3.26
N THR A 162 8.43 -12.22 -3.34
CA THR A 162 7.11 -11.91 -2.81
C THR A 162 6.31 -11.09 -3.80
N THR A 163 5.04 -11.41 -3.94
CA THR A 163 4.08 -10.67 -4.75
C THR A 163 2.91 -10.23 -3.85
N ILE A 164 2.66 -8.94 -3.80
CA ILE A 164 1.54 -8.35 -3.07
C ILE A 164 0.58 -7.73 -4.07
N ILE A 165 -0.70 -8.07 -3.95
CA ILE A 165 -1.76 -7.65 -4.84
C ILE A 165 -2.77 -6.81 -4.07
N LEU A 166 -2.98 -5.59 -4.51
CA LEU A 166 -4.00 -4.66 -4.02
C LEU A 166 -5.12 -4.62 -5.05
N MET A 167 -6.31 -5.13 -4.70
CA MET A 167 -7.46 -5.16 -5.58
C MET A 167 -8.39 -4.00 -5.26
N PHE A 168 -8.53 -3.09 -6.22
CA PHE A 168 -9.44 -1.94 -6.14
C PHE A 168 -10.76 -2.31 -6.80
N PRO A 169 -11.88 -2.28 -6.06
CA PRO A 169 -13.18 -2.50 -6.67
C PRO A 169 -13.54 -1.36 -7.62
N LYS A 170 -14.31 -1.65 -8.65
CA LYS A 170 -14.96 -0.60 -9.43
C LYS A 170 -16.11 -0.04 -8.58
N VAL A 171 -15.82 0.93 -7.76
CA VAL A 171 -16.84 1.59 -6.94
C VAL A 171 -17.44 2.72 -7.74
N GLN A 172 -18.70 2.58 -8.12
CA GLN A 172 -19.57 3.71 -8.31
C GLN A 172 -20.04 4.11 -6.89
N TYR A 173 -19.28 4.94 -6.20
CA TYR A 173 -19.84 5.64 -5.06
C TYR A 173 -20.84 6.65 -5.60
N PRO A 174 -22.10 6.63 -5.17
CA PRO A 174 -22.90 7.82 -5.26
C PRO A 174 -22.15 8.86 -4.42
N VAL A 175 -21.61 9.87 -5.07
CA VAL A 175 -21.11 11.05 -4.39
C VAL A 175 -22.32 11.60 -3.64
N ARG A 176 -22.46 11.33 -2.35
CA ARG A 176 -23.35 12.08 -1.48
C ARG A 176 -22.73 13.47 -1.43
N ARG A 177 -23.19 14.33 -2.33
CA ARG A 177 -22.99 15.77 -2.16
C ARG A 177 -23.69 16.12 -0.86
N PHE A 178 -22.95 16.62 0.10
CA PHE A 178 -23.46 17.12 1.37
C PHE A 178 -24.39 18.34 1.18
N ASP A 179 -24.65 18.77 -0.04
CA ASP A 179 -25.44 19.96 -0.38
C ASP A 179 -26.95 19.71 -0.45
N ASP A 180 -27.42 18.45 -0.44
CA ASP A 180 -28.86 18.16 -0.55
C ASP A 180 -29.61 18.12 0.80
N ALA A 181 -28.91 18.24 1.92
CA ALA A 181 -29.56 18.18 3.24
C ALA A 181 -30.05 19.54 3.77
N THR A 182 -29.70 20.67 3.10
CA THR A 182 -30.06 22.02 3.55
C THR A 182 -31.10 22.71 2.69
N ALA A 183 -31.49 22.15 1.54
CA ALA A 183 -32.46 22.76 0.64
C ALA A 183 -33.92 22.57 1.08
N ASP A 184 -34.24 21.51 1.84
CA ASP A 184 -35.63 21.20 2.21
C ASP A 184 -36.10 21.88 3.51
N SER A 185 -35.25 22.56 4.27
CA SER A 185 -35.65 23.19 5.53
C SER A 185 -36.10 24.67 5.38
N TYR A 186 -35.92 25.29 4.21
CA TYR A 186 -36.30 26.68 3.96
C TYR A 186 -37.56 26.89 3.11
N ALA A 187 -38.17 25.82 2.62
CA ALA A 187 -39.38 25.91 1.79
C ALA A 187 -40.69 25.98 2.56
N ASN A 188 -40.72 25.79 3.90
CA ASN A 188 -41.97 25.67 4.68
C ASN A 188 -42.21 26.81 5.66
N THR A 189 -41.67 28.03 5.43
CA THR A 189 -41.93 29.17 6.34
C THR A 189 -42.37 30.42 5.60
N LYS A 190 -43.21 30.28 4.55
CA LYS A 190 -43.96 31.42 4.00
C LYS A 190 -45.32 30.97 3.52
N GLU A 191 -46.22 30.70 4.48
CA GLU A 191 -47.66 30.81 4.32
C GLU A 191 -48.29 30.63 5.72
N LYS A 192 -48.39 31.74 6.45
CA LYS A 192 -49.45 32.06 7.37
C LYS A 192 -49.41 33.53 7.71
#